data_fe740f514b094674ab908dcbb7c17a39
#
_entry.id   fe740f514b094674ab908dcbb7c17a39
#
_cell.length_a   1.000
_cell.length_b   1.000
_cell.length_c   1.000
_cell.angle_alpha   90.00
_cell.angle_beta   90.00
_cell.angle_gamma   90.00
#
_symmetry.space_group_name_H-M   'P 1'
#
loop_
_entity.id
_entity.type
_entity.pdbx_description
1 polymer ?
#
loop_
_entity_poly.entity_id
_entity_poly.type
_entity_poly.pdbx_seq_one_letter_code
_entity_poly.pdbx_strand_id
1 'polypeptide(L)'
;MRTIILFFFTTISINLVAQVIPEIETKSKITEVTVYINGAQIKRTADVDLNAGKCILKFVDLSPYVDTKSINVKSTGDFTILSVNHYQNFLKQQTKTKTLDELMLKKDDLEKKITLENTYIEILNEELNFMKRFSAVDANNTTINLNSLKESVNYFTDKVTTNKLKQVERNDNIVLLNKELEKVNNQLKLETEKSDTPTGEIIVTIDAKKNVHASFDISYIVSNAGWYPGYDIRVKTIDDPVTLIYRANIHQNTYEDWNNIKLILSSADPTEETTFQELKPYLLSYNSMPPSYKNNINQVSGYVLDEATKEALPGATINIKGTTIGTVTDVIGFYKLTLPPSGGNIVCSFIGYKTEEKPITNQTMNISLVQDVTGLNEVVVVGYGVQKSLEGRVSGVSVSKSPIRIRGISSIESSPLIEIKPERNQTNFEFTINTPYSVPSNGKNLTVDFENFELPTTYEYYCTPKIDNSAYLIAHIIDWEKYNLLEGEANIFFEETYTGKTLLDVRYMFDTLSISLGKDKSVSIRRELQKQFTTKQFLGTKKEETKSWLISVKNNKLQDIDIIVLDQIPVSTLEEIEVQPLNLTNGLLDKETGKLTWKLNLKPSEKKDIDLKYSVKYPKFRTLMIE
;
A
#
# COMPACT_ATOMS: atom_id res chain seq x y z
N MET A 1 88.39 43.52 36.48
CA MET A 1 87.63 42.32 36.95
C MET A 1 86.16 42.46 36.50
N ARG A 2 85.78 41.77 35.46
CA ARG A 2 84.39 41.73 34.96
C ARG A 2 83.77 40.38 35.36
N THR A 3 82.82 40.42 36.26
CA THR A 3 82.12 39.26 36.76
C THR A 3 80.99 38.96 35.80
N ILE A 4 81.03 37.82 35.11
CA ILE A 4 79.93 37.28 34.24
C ILE A 4 79.02 36.49 35.15
N ILE A 5 77.72 36.96 35.29
CA ILE A 5 76.65 36.22 35.94
C ILE A 5 75.98 35.38 34.88
N LEU A 6 76.11 34.04 34.96
CA LEU A 6 75.47 33.05 34.10
C LEU A 6 74.08 32.80 34.64
N PHE A 7 73.00 33.19 33.91
CA PHE A 7 71.63 32.93 34.22
C PHE A 7 71.24 31.52 33.63
N PHE A 8 71.06 30.56 34.49
CA PHE A 8 70.58 29.24 34.11
C PHE A 8 69.06 29.31 33.93
N PHE A 9 68.55 29.28 32.68
CA PHE A 9 67.12 29.16 32.37
C PHE A 9 66.78 27.72 32.39
N THR A 10 66.14 27.19 33.48
CA THR A 10 65.52 25.87 33.52
C THR A 10 64.21 25.96 32.82
N THR A 11 64.11 25.45 31.59
CA THR A 11 62.87 25.24 30.87
C THR A 11 62.10 24.04 31.50
N ILE A 12 61.05 24.33 32.29
CA ILE A 12 60.09 23.35 32.77
C ILE A 12 59.19 23.00 31.57
N SER A 13 59.44 21.87 30.92
CA SER A 13 58.56 21.27 29.92
C SER A 13 57.31 20.72 30.62
N ILE A 14 56.22 21.49 30.60
CA ILE A 14 54.91 21.01 31.01
C ILE A 14 54.43 20.06 29.92
N ASN A 15 54.57 18.74 30.14
CA ASN A 15 53.93 17.75 29.32
C ASN A 15 52.41 17.83 29.56
N LEU A 16 51.67 18.55 28.71
CA LEU A 16 50.22 18.43 28.63
C LEU A 16 49.92 17.02 28.06
N VAL A 17 49.78 16.05 28.93
CA VAL A 17 49.17 14.78 28.54
C VAL A 17 47.69 15.06 28.29
N ALA A 18 47.31 15.12 27.04
CA ALA A 18 45.89 15.15 26.68
C ALA A 18 45.25 13.89 27.30
N GLN A 19 44.42 14.08 28.30
CA GLN A 19 43.72 12.98 28.97
C GLN A 19 42.75 12.40 27.96
N VAL A 20 43.06 11.23 27.37
CA VAL A 20 42.15 10.52 26.47
C VAL A 20 40.95 10.08 27.31
N ILE A 21 39.79 10.62 27.03
CA ILE A 21 38.55 10.26 27.71
C ILE A 21 38.20 8.84 27.24
N PRO A 22 38.07 7.87 28.15
CA PRO A 22 37.75 6.49 27.78
C PRO A 22 36.36 6.43 27.10
N GLU A 23 36.28 5.67 26.00
CA GLU A 23 35.05 5.36 25.28
C GLU A 23 34.59 3.95 25.61
N ILE A 24 33.30 3.80 25.91
CA ILE A 24 32.69 2.51 26.24
C ILE A 24 31.54 2.26 25.25
N GLU A 25 31.70 1.26 24.40
CA GLU A 25 30.60 0.78 23.55
C GLU A 25 29.61 -0.01 24.39
N THR A 26 28.35 0.37 24.34
CA THR A 26 27.27 -0.22 25.15
C THR A 26 26.14 -0.67 24.25
N LYS A 27 25.73 -1.93 24.41
CA LYS A 27 24.52 -2.47 23.77
C LYS A 27 23.31 -2.14 24.65
N SER A 28 22.24 -1.74 24.03
CA SER A 28 20.96 -1.49 24.70
C SER A 28 19.87 -2.40 24.13
N LYS A 29 18.85 -2.66 24.94
CA LYS A 29 17.72 -3.54 24.57
C LYS A 29 16.46 -2.70 24.40
N ILE A 30 15.72 -2.89 23.30
CA ILE A 30 14.39 -2.32 23.15
C ILE A 30 13.44 -3.00 24.13
N THR A 31 12.71 -2.22 24.90
CA THR A 31 11.73 -2.71 25.91
C THR A 31 10.30 -2.38 25.52
N GLU A 32 10.09 -1.20 24.93
CA GLU A 32 8.77 -0.72 24.54
C GLU A 32 8.88 0.05 23.22
N VAL A 33 7.86 -0.10 22.35
CA VAL A 33 7.71 0.69 21.13
C VAL A 33 6.29 1.21 21.07
N THR A 34 6.15 2.55 20.93
CA THR A 34 4.89 3.20 20.62
C THR A 34 4.88 3.55 19.13
N VAL A 35 4.05 2.87 18.36
CA VAL A 35 3.91 3.13 16.91
C VAL A 35 2.81 4.17 16.71
N TYR A 36 3.16 5.25 16.04
CA TYR A 36 2.26 6.34 15.65
C TYR A 36 1.70 6.12 14.26
N ILE A 37 0.77 6.97 13.83
CA ILE A 37 0.33 6.99 12.42
C ILE A 37 1.53 7.21 11.49
N ASN A 38 2.45 8.11 11.88
CA ASN A 38 3.73 8.33 11.22
C ASN A 38 4.87 8.25 12.23
N GLY A 39 5.78 7.28 12.03
CA GLY A 39 6.91 7.07 12.91
C GLY A 39 6.62 6.13 14.08
N ALA A 40 7.65 5.91 14.90
CA ALA A 40 7.55 5.16 16.14
C ALA A 40 8.49 5.72 17.20
N GLN A 41 8.06 5.72 18.45
CA GLN A 41 8.93 6.00 19.59
C GLN A 41 9.52 4.70 20.12
N ILE A 42 10.82 4.61 20.12
CA ILE A 42 11.58 3.49 20.67
C ILE A 42 12.01 3.83 22.10
N LYS A 43 11.76 2.94 23.05
CA LYS A 43 12.33 2.99 24.39
C LYS A 43 13.29 1.84 24.61
N ARG A 44 14.47 2.14 25.10
CA ARG A 44 15.57 1.19 25.31
C ARG A 44 16.15 1.33 26.70
N THR A 45 16.67 0.23 27.22
CA THR A 45 17.37 0.21 28.49
C THR A 45 18.78 -0.35 28.33
N ALA A 46 19.69 0.15 29.13
CA ALA A 46 21.05 -0.37 29.23
C ALA A 46 21.60 -0.18 30.65
N ASP A 47 22.31 -1.17 31.13
CA ASP A 47 23.02 -1.14 32.42
C ASP A 47 24.52 -1.11 32.15
N VAL A 48 25.24 -0.20 32.82
CA VAL A 48 26.66 0.03 32.59
C VAL A 48 27.37 0.31 33.92
N ASP A 49 28.50 -0.35 34.12
CA ASP A 49 29.40 -0.04 35.24
C ASP A 49 30.35 1.08 34.85
N LEU A 50 30.27 2.19 35.57
CA LEU A 50 31.04 3.40 35.30
C LEU A 50 32.14 3.55 36.32
N ASN A 51 33.37 3.86 35.85
CA ASN A 51 34.47 4.24 36.69
C ASN A 51 34.42 5.72 37.01
N ALA A 52 35.04 6.12 38.13
CA ALA A 52 35.18 7.52 38.49
C ALA A 52 35.94 8.30 37.41
N GLY A 53 35.44 9.52 37.08
CA GLY A 53 35.95 10.39 36.05
C GLY A 53 35.02 10.58 34.85
N LYS A 54 35.56 11.27 33.83
CA LYS A 54 34.81 11.47 32.58
C LYS A 54 34.93 10.27 31.68
N CYS A 55 33.81 9.82 31.10
CA CYS A 55 33.78 8.81 30.06
C CYS A 55 32.75 9.14 28.98
N ILE A 56 32.89 8.52 27.83
CA ILE A 56 31.99 8.61 26.69
C ILE A 56 31.33 7.24 26.50
N LEU A 57 30.01 7.19 26.66
CA LEU A 57 29.20 6.02 26.36
C LEU A 57 28.71 6.11 24.91
N LYS A 58 28.91 5.06 24.13
CA LYS A 58 28.41 4.92 22.78
C LYS A 58 27.34 3.82 22.75
N PHE A 59 26.08 4.20 22.63
CA PHE A 59 24.98 3.27 22.37
C PHE A 59 24.97 3.00 20.87
N VAL A 60 25.36 1.80 20.47
CA VAL A 60 25.60 1.39 19.09
C VAL A 60 24.48 0.54 18.51
N ASP A 61 24.53 0.28 17.21
CA ASP A 61 23.61 -0.58 16.46
C ASP A 61 22.17 -0.08 16.52
N LEU A 62 21.98 1.24 16.46
CA LEU A 62 20.67 1.88 16.43
C LEU A 62 20.18 2.09 14.98
N SER A 63 18.90 2.37 14.83
CA SER A 63 18.32 2.77 13.55
C SER A 63 19.04 4.01 12.96
N PRO A 64 19.31 4.05 11.64
CA PRO A 64 19.82 5.25 10.98
C PRO A 64 18.78 6.38 10.87
N TYR A 65 17.51 6.08 11.12
CA TYR A 65 16.37 6.98 10.97
C TYR A 65 15.93 7.66 12.27
N VAL A 66 16.84 7.80 13.22
CA VAL A 66 16.58 8.50 14.49
C VAL A 66 16.36 9.99 14.25
N ASP A 67 15.24 10.53 14.72
CA ASP A 67 15.08 11.98 14.81
C ASP A 67 15.91 12.51 15.98
N THR A 68 16.98 13.21 15.65
CA THR A 68 17.97 13.72 16.60
C THR A 68 17.38 14.67 17.65
N LYS A 69 16.28 15.37 17.32
CA LYS A 69 15.61 16.31 18.22
C LYS A 69 14.76 15.60 19.27
N SER A 70 14.38 14.38 19.02
CA SER A 70 13.51 13.58 19.91
C SER A 70 14.28 12.77 20.96
N ILE A 71 15.62 12.75 20.88
CA ILE A 71 16.46 11.94 21.76
C ILE A 71 16.34 12.45 23.21
N ASN A 72 15.91 11.55 24.09
CA ASN A 72 15.83 11.79 25.53
C ASN A 72 16.53 10.65 26.27
N VAL A 73 17.49 11.01 27.12
CA VAL A 73 18.27 10.07 27.93
C VAL A 73 18.02 10.37 29.40
N LYS A 74 17.42 9.42 30.08
CA LYS A 74 17.27 9.41 31.55
C LYS A 74 18.23 8.37 32.12
N SER A 75 18.72 8.61 33.32
CA SER A 75 19.64 7.69 33.98
C SER A 75 19.44 7.68 35.47
N THR A 76 19.80 6.56 36.09
CA THR A 76 19.86 6.41 37.54
C THR A 76 21.30 6.17 37.95
N GLY A 77 21.77 6.87 38.99
CA GLY A 77 23.15 6.79 39.47
C GLY A 77 23.69 8.17 39.92
N ASP A 78 24.81 8.17 40.61
CA ASP A 78 25.46 9.39 41.12
C ASP A 78 26.53 9.90 40.13
N PHE A 79 26.09 10.47 39.01
CA PHE A 79 26.92 11.05 37.95
C PHE A 79 26.16 12.15 37.21
N THR A 80 26.86 12.93 36.39
CA THR A 80 26.28 14.02 35.61
C THR A 80 26.39 13.69 34.11
N ILE A 81 25.29 13.81 33.36
CA ILE A 81 25.31 13.80 31.91
C ILE A 81 25.75 15.18 31.44
N LEU A 82 26.86 15.26 30.69
CA LEU A 82 27.42 16.51 30.17
C LEU A 82 26.88 16.82 28.77
N SER A 83 26.74 15.83 27.93
CA SER A 83 26.19 16.00 26.56
C SER A 83 25.57 14.71 26.05
N VAL A 84 24.58 14.87 25.15
CA VAL A 84 23.97 13.78 24.38
C VAL A 84 24.05 14.21 22.91
N ASN A 85 24.67 13.37 22.07
CA ASN A 85 24.82 13.61 20.63
C ASN A 85 24.44 12.36 19.85
N HIS A 86 24.10 12.54 18.58
CA HIS A 86 23.83 11.45 17.64
C HIS A 86 24.79 11.51 16.46
N TYR A 87 25.25 10.33 16.04
CA TYR A 87 26.11 10.18 14.85
C TYR A 87 25.62 9.00 14.00
N GLN A 88 25.92 9.07 12.72
CA GLN A 88 25.77 7.92 11.82
C GLN A 88 27.14 7.29 11.59
N ASN A 89 27.24 5.99 11.85
CA ASN A 89 28.47 5.23 11.65
C ASN A 89 28.41 4.51 10.31
N PHE A 90 29.16 5.00 9.33
CA PHE A 90 29.26 4.42 8.00
C PHE A 90 30.27 3.28 7.91
N LEU A 91 31.08 3.07 8.95
CA LEU A 91 32.10 2.01 8.99
C LEU A 91 31.55 0.72 9.60
N LYS A 92 30.56 0.82 10.47
CA LYS A 92 29.79 -0.32 10.98
C LYS A 92 28.58 -0.54 10.07
N GLN A 93 28.75 -1.41 9.10
CA GLN A 93 27.60 -1.95 8.36
C GLN A 93 26.76 -2.80 9.31
N GLN A 94 25.45 -2.81 9.11
CA GLN A 94 24.57 -3.69 9.86
C GLN A 94 25.06 -5.13 9.76
N THR A 95 25.07 -5.86 10.87
CA THR A 95 25.59 -7.23 10.95
C THR A 95 24.96 -8.05 9.83
N LYS A 96 25.79 -8.63 8.95
CA LYS A 96 25.32 -9.51 7.88
C LYS A 96 24.33 -10.49 8.48
N THR A 97 23.10 -10.43 8.02
CA THR A 97 22.06 -11.31 8.53
C THR A 97 22.49 -12.74 8.20
N LYS A 98 22.32 -13.67 9.11
CA LYS A 98 22.57 -15.12 8.89
C LYS A 98 21.95 -15.61 7.57
N THR A 99 20.83 -15.00 7.18
CA THR A 99 20.15 -15.17 5.90
C THR A 99 21.00 -14.78 4.69
N LEU A 100 21.84 -13.74 4.76
CA LEU A 100 22.69 -13.30 3.66
C LEU A 100 23.79 -14.35 3.39
N ASP A 101 24.42 -14.86 4.43
CA ASP A 101 25.44 -15.92 4.31
C ASP A 101 24.84 -17.23 3.76
N GLU A 102 23.65 -17.62 4.19
CA GLU A 102 22.92 -18.77 3.65
C GLU A 102 22.56 -18.60 2.16
N LEU A 103 22.14 -17.41 1.75
CA LEU A 103 21.85 -17.10 0.35
C LEU A 103 23.12 -17.09 -0.51
N MET A 104 24.24 -16.58 -0.01
CA MET A 104 25.52 -16.63 -0.71
C MET A 104 26.00 -18.06 -0.92
N LEU A 105 25.92 -18.92 0.10
CA LEU A 105 26.25 -20.34 -0.01
C LEU A 105 25.35 -21.06 -1.03
N LYS A 106 24.05 -20.75 -1.03
CA LYS A 106 23.10 -21.31 -2.01
C LYS A 106 23.40 -20.86 -3.43
N LYS A 107 23.78 -19.59 -3.63
CA LYS A 107 24.23 -19.07 -4.93
C LYS A 107 25.43 -19.84 -5.45
N ASP A 108 26.48 -19.98 -4.62
CA ASP A 108 27.70 -20.70 -4.98
C ASP A 108 27.43 -22.18 -5.35
N ASP A 109 26.52 -22.84 -4.64
CA ASP A 109 26.10 -24.21 -4.94
C ASP A 109 25.40 -24.31 -6.31
N LEU A 110 24.49 -23.38 -6.60
CA LEU A 110 23.80 -23.34 -7.89
C LEU A 110 24.75 -23.05 -9.04
N GLU A 111 25.69 -22.11 -8.89
CA GLU A 111 26.70 -21.79 -9.91
C GLU A 111 27.62 -23.00 -10.18
N LYS A 112 28.01 -23.73 -9.15
CA LYS A 112 28.78 -25.01 -9.30
C LYS A 112 27.98 -26.08 -10.06
N LYS A 113 26.69 -26.23 -9.77
CA LYS A 113 25.81 -27.15 -10.48
C LYS A 113 25.67 -26.79 -11.96
N ILE A 114 25.47 -25.51 -12.28
CA ILE A 114 25.42 -25.04 -13.67
C ILE A 114 26.74 -25.31 -14.39
N THR A 115 27.87 -25.06 -13.75
CA THR A 115 29.19 -25.33 -14.30
C THR A 115 29.37 -26.82 -14.61
N LEU A 116 28.92 -27.70 -13.70
CA LEU A 116 28.96 -29.15 -13.89
C LEU A 116 28.12 -29.59 -15.09
N GLU A 117 26.88 -29.09 -15.24
CA GLU A 117 26.03 -29.43 -16.36
C GLU A 117 26.64 -28.95 -17.69
N ASN A 118 27.23 -27.74 -17.74
CA ASN A 118 27.95 -27.24 -18.90
C ASN A 118 29.15 -28.16 -19.27
N THR A 119 29.92 -28.60 -18.27
CA THR A 119 31.04 -29.52 -18.49
C THR A 119 30.55 -30.83 -19.10
N TYR A 120 29.42 -31.38 -18.65
CA TYR A 120 28.83 -32.57 -19.28
C TYR A 120 28.44 -32.33 -20.75
N ILE A 121 27.91 -31.17 -21.06
CA ILE A 121 27.56 -30.80 -22.44
C ILE A 121 28.83 -30.70 -23.29
N GLU A 122 29.91 -30.12 -22.78
CA GLU A 122 31.20 -30.07 -23.48
C GLU A 122 31.74 -31.49 -23.78
N ILE A 123 31.73 -32.41 -22.82
CA ILE A 123 32.11 -33.80 -23.02
C ILE A 123 31.27 -34.48 -24.09
N LEU A 124 29.96 -34.28 -24.06
CA LEU A 124 29.03 -34.80 -25.08
C LEU A 124 29.31 -34.21 -26.48
N ASN A 125 29.71 -32.96 -26.56
CA ASN A 125 30.11 -32.32 -27.81
C ASN A 125 31.41 -32.88 -28.34
N GLU A 126 32.41 -33.10 -27.49
CA GLU A 126 33.67 -33.72 -27.87
C GLU A 126 33.47 -35.17 -28.36
N GLU A 127 32.60 -35.94 -27.73
CA GLU A 127 32.24 -37.31 -28.17
C GLU A 127 31.62 -37.26 -29.56
N LEU A 128 30.68 -36.32 -29.83
CA LEU A 128 30.09 -36.14 -31.15
C LEU A 128 31.13 -35.72 -32.21
N ASN A 129 32.02 -34.79 -31.85
CA ASN A 129 33.07 -34.34 -32.75
C ASN A 129 34.05 -35.47 -33.08
N PHE A 130 34.41 -36.29 -32.11
CA PHE A 130 35.25 -37.49 -32.34
C PHE A 130 34.58 -38.46 -33.32
N MET A 131 33.28 -38.79 -33.08
CA MET A 131 32.52 -39.68 -33.96
C MET A 131 32.41 -39.15 -35.40
N LYS A 132 32.20 -37.85 -35.57
CA LYS A 132 32.17 -37.22 -36.92
C LYS A 132 33.51 -37.30 -37.63
N ARG A 133 34.64 -37.10 -36.94
CA ARG A 133 35.98 -37.23 -37.51
C ARG A 133 36.28 -38.68 -37.92
N PHE A 134 35.86 -39.63 -37.11
CA PHE A 134 36.09 -41.05 -37.37
C PHE A 134 35.29 -41.54 -38.60
N SER A 135 34.04 -41.06 -38.77
CA SER A 135 33.20 -41.37 -39.93
C SER A 135 33.73 -40.82 -41.26
N ALA A 136 34.59 -39.79 -41.22
CA ALA A 136 35.20 -39.19 -42.42
C ALA A 136 36.49 -39.84 -42.88
N VAL A 137 37.12 -40.66 -42.04
CA VAL A 137 38.45 -41.25 -42.38
C VAL A 137 38.34 -42.48 -43.28
N ASP A 138 37.20 -43.16 -43.37
CA ASP A 138 37.08 -44.47 -44.03
C ASP A 138 36.59 -44.43 -45.48
N ALA A 139 36.53 -43.24 -46.12
CA ALA A 139 35.99 -43.08 -47.47
C ALA A 139 36.95 -43.46 -48.62
N ASN A 140 38.22 -43.84 -48.32
CA ASN A 140 39.24 -44.00 -49.35
C ASN A 140 39.83 -45.39 -49.57
N ASN A 141 39.50 -46.44 -48.83
CA ASN A 141 40.00 -47.79 -49.07
C ASN A 141 39.10 -48.88 -48.46
N THR A 142 38.43 -49.61 -49.34
CA THR A 142 38.06 -51.04 -49.25
C THR A 142 36.62 -51.29 -49.75
N THR A 143 36.39 -52.45 -50.39
CA THR A 143 35.06 -53.00 -50.68
C THR A 143 34.20 -53.09 -49.44
N ILE A 144 33.34 -52.08 -49.22
CA ILE A 144 32.46 -52.01 -48.07
C ILE A 144 31.36 -53.07 -48.22
N ASN A 145 31.31 -54.04 -47.29
CA ASN A 145 30.20 -54.97 -47.17
C ASN A 145 28.94 -54.23 -46.72
N LEU A 146 27.83 -54.35 -47.45
CA LEU A 146 26.56 -53.66 -47.20
C LEU A 146 26.01 -53.89 -45.77
N ASN A 147 26.25 -55.08 -45.19
CA ASN A 147 25.82 -55.39 -43.82
C ASN A 147 26.65 -54.62 -42.80
N SER A 148 27.96 -54.56 -42.93
CA SER A 148 28.85 -53.79 -42.07
C SER A 148 28.54 -52.27 -42.13
N LEU A 149 28.19 -51.78 -43.33
CA LEU A 149 27.76 -50.38 -43.50
C LEU A 149 26.45 -50.09 -42.75
N LYS A 150 25.45 -50.98 -42.87
CA LYS A 150 24.18 -50.84 -42.15
C LYS A 150 24.39 -50.88 -40.63
N GLU A 151 25.20 -51.75 -40.11
CA GLU A 151 25.54 -51.84 -38.68
C GLU A 151 26.24 -50.57 -38.21
N SER A 152 27.20 -50.06 -38.94
CA SER A 152 27.90 -48.80 -38.63
C SER A 152 26.97 -47.59 -38.62
N VAL A 153 26.07 -47.47 -39.63
CA VAL A 153 25.08 -46.41 -39.68
C VAL A 153 24.09 -46.49 -38.50
N ASN A 154 23.61 -47.69 -38.19
CA ASN A 154 22.69 -47.85 -37.04
C ASN A 154 23.39 -47.50 -35.74
N TYR A 155 24.62 -47.97 -35.53
CA TYR A 155 25.40 -47.63 -34.33
C TYR A 155 25.64 -46.11 -34.23
N PHE A 156 26.04 -45.46 -35.32
CA PHE A 156 26.25 -44.02 -35.37
C PHE A 156 24.95 -43.25 -35.06
N THR A 157 23.83 -43.62 -35.68
CA THR A 157 22.54 -43.00 -35.47
C THR A 157 22.09 -43.15 -34.02
N ASP A 158 22.17 -44.34 -33.46
CA ASP A 158 21.81 -44.60 -32.06
C ASP A 158 22.66 -43.77 -31.09
N LYS A 159 23.97 -43.74 -31.27
CA LYS A 159 24.89 -42.96 -30.44
C LYS A 159 24.66 -41.47 -30.54
N VAL A 160 24.47 -40.93 -31.78
CA VAL A 160 24.17 -39.50 -31.99
C VAL A 160 22.84 -39.15 -31.35
N THR A 161 21.82 -39.98 -31.55
CA THR A 161 20.50 -39.76 -30.96
C THR A 161 20.57 -39.74 -29.42
N THR A 162 21.19 -40.75 -28.85
CA THR A 162 21.35 -40.84 -27.36
C THR A 162 22.12 -39.65 -26.82
N ASN A 163 23.21 -39.26 -27.47
CA ASN A 163 24.01 -38.10 -27.09
C ASN A 163 23.20 -36.79 -27.17
N LYS A 164 22.47 -36.59 -28.25
CA LYS A 164 21.64 -35.41 -28.44
C LYS A 164 20.50 -35.32 -27.39
N LEU A 165 19.85 -36.43 -27.10
CA LEU A 165 18.82 -36.46 -26.04
C LEU A 165 19.39 -36.10 -24.67
N LYS A 166 20.60 -36.63 -24.32
CA LYS A 166 21.30 -36.22 -23.12
C LYS A 166 21.64 -34.73 -23.09
N GLN A 167 22.07 -34.16 -24.23
CA GLN A 167 22.32 -32.72 -24.30
C GLN A 167 21.05 -31.89 -24.02
N VAL A 168 19.89 -32.31 -24.56
CA VAL A 168 18.60 -31.67 -24.28
C VAL A 168 18.29 -31.72 -22.78
N GLU A 169 18.38 -32.91 -22.18
CA GLU A 169 18.14 -33.08 -20.72
C GLU A 169 19.06 -32.18 -19.87
N ARG A 170 20.36 -32.08 -20.22
CA ARG A 170 21.31 -31.20 -19.50
C ARG A 170 20.98 -29.73 -19.70
N ASN A 171 20.58 -29.31 -20.90
CA ASN A 171 20.14 -27.94 -21.15
C ASN A 171 18.87 -27.58 -20.35
N ASP A 172 17.90 -28.49 -20.27
CA ASP A 172 16.69 -28.29 -19.47
C ASP A 172 17.05 -28.12 -17.97
N ASN A 173 17.99 -28.91 -17.47
CA ASN A 173 18.50 -28.75 -16.11
C ASN A 173 19.15 -27.37 -15.90
N ILE A 174 19.96 -26.90 -16.84
CA ILE A 174 20.58 -25.57 -16.78
C ILE A 174 19.52 -24.46 -16.75
N VAL A 175 18.46 -24.59 -17.55
CA VAL A 175 17.33 -23.61 -17.53
C VAL A 175 16.68 -23.57 -16.15
N LEU A 176 16.43 -24.73 -15.51
CA LEU A 176 15.85 -24.79 -14.18
C LEU A 176 16.78 -24.18 -13.11
N LEU A 177 18.07 -24.53 -13.15
CA LEU A 177 19.08 -24.01 -12.22
C LEU A 177 19.25 -22.49 -12.37
N ASN A 178 19.26 -21.96 -13.61
CA ASN A 178 19.34 -20.50 -13.85
C ASN A 178 18.11 -19.78 -13.29
N LYS A 179 16.91 -20.35 -13.42
CA LYS A 179 15.69 -19.78 -12.84
C LYS A 179 15.72 -19.74 -11.30
N GLU A 180 16.33 -20.76 -10.67
CA GLU A 180 16.56 -20.75 -9.22
C GLU A 180 17.63 -19.73 -8.83
N LEU A 181 18.72 -19.64 -9.58
CA LEU A 181 19.80 -18.68 -9.37
C LEU A 181 19.29 -17.23 -9.49
N GLU A 182 18.42 -16.94 -10.45
CA GLU A 182 17.78 -15.63 -10.59
C GLU A 182 16.98 -15.25 -9.33
N LYS A 183 16.19 -16.18 -8.78
CA LYS A 183 15.44 -15.93 -7.53
C LYS A 183 16.38 -15.64 -6.36
N VAL A 184 17.46 -16.40 -6.23
CA VAL A 184 18.46 -16.20 -5.18
C VAL A 184 19.17 -14.86 -5.35
N ASN A 185 19.54 -14.47 -6.57
CA ASN A 185 20.17 -13.17 -6.86
C ASN A 185 19.24 -12.00 -6.54
N ASN A 186 17.94 -12.10 -6.88
CA ASN A 186 16.97 -11.08 -6.54
C ASN A 186 16.81 -10.94 -5.02
N GLN A 187 16.79 -12.05 -4.28
CA GLN A 187 16.74 -12.01 -2.81
C GLN A 187 18.03 -11.46 -2.20
N LEU A 188 19.21 -11.85 -2.74
CA LEU A 188 20.50 -11.31 -2.34
C LEU A 188 20.59 -9.81 -2.53
N LYS A 189 20.09 -9.28 -3.65
CA LYS A 189 20.06 -7.82 -3.91
C LYS A 189 19.29 -7.10 -2.80
N LEU A 190 18.09 -7.58 -2.45
CA LEU A 190 17.27 -6.99 -1.39
C LEU A 190 17.97 -7.03 -0.02
N GLU A 191 18.64 -8.13 0.32
CA GLU A 191 19.34 -8.26 1.61
C GLU A 191 20.66 -7.46 1.65
N THR A 192 21.34 -7.29 0.50
CA THR A 192 22.56 -6.49 0.40
C THR A 192 22.26 -4.99 0.52
N GLU A 193 21.18 -4.52 -0.09
CA GLU A 193 20.72 -3.12 0.06
C GLU A 193 20.46 -2.76 1.52
N LYS A 194 20.00 -3.72 2.34
CA LYS A 194 19.86 -3.54 3.80
C LYS A 194 21.21 -3.48 4.51
N SER A 195 22.19 -4.26 4.09
CA SER A 195 23.49 -4.38 4.78
C SER A 195 24.39 -3.14 4.57
N ASP A 196 24.20 -2.37 3.50
CA ASP A 196 25.01 -1.21 3.17
C ASP A 196 24.54 0.08 3.88
N THR A 197 23.47 0.00 4.67
CA THR A 197 22.91 1.15 5.40
C THR A 197 23.76 1.42 6.66
N PRO A 198 24.10 2.70 6.96
CA PRO A 198 24.83 3.05 8.17
C PRO A 198 24.02 2.73 9.42
N THR A 199 24.69 2.54 10.56
CA THR A 199 24.02 2.42 11.85
C THR A 199 23.98 3.75 12.58
N GLY A 200 22.91 4.01 13.34
CA GLY A 200 22.83 5.14 14.26
C GLY A 200 23.61 4.86 15.54
N GLU A 201 24.22 5.90 16.11
CA GLU A 201 24.88 5.86 17.42
C GLU A 201 24.44 7.05 18.28
N ILE A 202 24.10 6.79 19.54
CA ILE A 202 23.88 7.86 20.54
C ILE A 202 25.09 7.90 21.45
N ILE A 203 25.72 9.06 21.52
CA ILE A 203 26.93 9.30 22.32
C ILE A 203 26.57 10.16 23.51
N VAL A 204 26.79 9.62 24.72
CA VAL A 204 26.53 10.29 25.99
C VAL A 204 27.86 10.52 26.72
N THR A 205 28.24 11.78 26.91
CA THR A 205 29.40 12.14 27.73
C THR A 205 28.95 12.32 29.17
N ILE A 206 29.60 11.63 30.08
CA ILE A 206 29.28 11.65 31.52
C ILE A 206 30.51 11.99 32.37
N ASP A 207 30.22 12.42 33.62
CA ASP A 207 31.24 12.66 34.64
C ASP A 207 30.75 12.01 35.97
N ALA A 208 31.41 10.94 36.38
CA ALA A 208 31.09 10.19 37.60
C ALA A 208 32.09 10.50 38.71
N LYS A 209 31.61 10.87 39.89
CA LYS A 209 32.50 11.19 41.04
C LYS A 209 33.14 9.97 41.67
N LYS A 210 32.50 8.80 41.51
CA LYS A 210 32.92 7.50 42.05
C LYS A 210 32.48 6.39 41.12
N ASN A 211 33.01 5.18 41.31
CA ASN A 211 32.51 4.03 40.59
C ASN A 211 31.03 3.80 40.92
N VAL A 212 30.19 3.64 39.91
CA VAL A 212 28.75 3.52 40.06
C VAL A 212 28.16 2.59 38.99
N HIS A 213 27.24 1.74 39.39
CA HIS A 213 26.38 1.01 38.47
C HIS A 213 25.27 1.96 38.02
N ALA A 214 25.14 2.19 36.71
CA ALA A 214 24.21 3.12 36.11
C ALA A 214 23.23 2.38 35.21
N SER A 215 21.95 2.72 35.32
CA SER A 215 20.92 2.27 34.40
C SER A 215 20.47 3.46 33.54
N PHE A 216 20.39 3.25 32.23
CA PHE A 216 20.00 4.25 31.25
C PHE A 216 18.67 3.86 30.59
N ASP A 217 17.73 4.80 30.59
CA ASP A 217 16.50 4.77 29.80
C ASP A 217 16.63 5.75 28.65
N ILE A 218 16.67 5.24 27.42
CA ILE A 218 16.85 6.02 26.21
C ILE A 218 15.56 5.96 25.42
N SER A 219 15.03 7.11 25.01
CA SER A 219 13.88 7.17 24.10
C SER A 219 14.15 8.12 22.96
N TYR A 220 13.66 7.78 21.78
CA TYR A 220 13.76 8.58 20.56
C TYR A 220 12.66 8.16 19.56
N ILE A 221 12.39 9.05 18.60
CA ILE A 221 11.47 8.77 17.49
C ILE A 221 12.29 8.34 16.28
N VAL A 222 11.76 7.35 15.55
CA VAL A 222 12.27 6.90 14.26
C VAL A 222 11.22 7.11 13.19
N SER A 223 11.66 7.51 12.00
CA SER A 223 10.85 7.45 10.77
C SER A 223 10.88 6.04 10.15
N ASN A 224 10.23 5.86 9.01
CA ASN A 224 10.11 4.56 8.30
C ASN A 224 9.41 3.46 9.12
N ALA A 225 8.53 3.87 10.01
CA ALA A 225 7.60 3.03 10.73
C ALA A 225 6.26 3.74 10.85
N GLY A 226 5.20 3.00 11.09
CA GLY A 226 3.88 3.55 11.32
C GLY A 226 2.83 2.47 11.38
N TRP A 227 1.61 2.87 11.69
CA TRP A 227 0.46 1.99 11.59
C TRP A 227 -0.75 2.74 11.03
N TYR A 228 -1.67 2.01 10.47
CA TYR A 228 -2.95 2.54 10.03
C TYR A 228 -4.07 1.55 10.34
N PRO A 229 -5.26 2.06 10.65
CA PRO A 229 -6.42 1.22 10.92
C PRO A 229 -6.94 0.58 9.64
N GLY A 230 -7.50 -0.59 9.81
CA GLY A 230 -8.27 -1.29 8.79
C GLY A 230 -9.48 -1.94 9.45
N TYR A 231 -10.51 -2.21 8.67
CA TYR A 231 -11.75 -2.75 9.19
C TYR A 231 -12.28 -3.88 8.33
N ASP A 232 -12.88 -4.88 8.96
CA ASP A 232 -13.82 -5.78 8.30
C ASP A 232 -15.21 -5.51 8.84
N ILE A 233 -16.11 -5.12 7.97
CA ILE A 233 -17.53 -4.90 8.27
C ILE A 233 -18.29 -6.12 7.81
N ARG A 234 -18.88 -6.86 8.75
CA ARG A 234 -19.59 -8.12 8.47
C ARG A 234 -21.04 -7.99 8.87
N VAL A 235 -21.90 -8.31 7.92
CA VAL A 235 -23.36 -8.35 8.10
C VAL A 235 -23.85 -9.72 7.69
N LYS A 236 -24.51 -10.43 8.61
CA LYS A 236 -25.08 -11.75 8.33
C LYS A 236 -26.44 -11.62 7.65
N THR A 237 -27.33 -10.85 8.26
CA THR A 237 -28.66 -10.54 7.72
C THR A 237 -29.01 -9.07 8.01
N ILE A 238 -30.06 -8.54 7.41
CA ILE A 238 -30.51 -7.15 7.68
C ILE A 238 -31.22 -7.00 9.04
N ASP A 239 -31.41 -8.10 9.77
CA ASP A 239 -32.00 -8.09 11.12
C ASP A 239 -30.91 -8.17 12.21
N ASP A 240 -29.67 -8.46 11.82
CA ASP A 240 -28.54 -8.59 12.74
C ASP A 240 -27.76 -7.27 12.86
N PRO A 241 -27.10 -7.02 14.02
CA PRO A 241 -26.16 -5.92 14.13
C PRO A 241 -24.96 -6.09 13.19
N VAL A 242 -24.32 -5.00 12.82
CA VAL A 242 -23.05 -5.04 12.10
C VAL A 242 -21.94 -5.52 13.05
N THR A 243 -21.21 -6.55 12.65
CA THR A 243 -19.94 -6.91 13.31
C THR A 243 -18.80 -6.14 12.65
N LEU A 244 -18.14 -5.29 13.41
CA LEU A 244 -16.94 -4.54 13.00
C LEU A 244 -15.72 -5.18 13.62
N ILE A 245 -14.82 -5.72 12.80
CA ILE A 245 -13.50 -6.19 13.23
C ILE A 245 -12.51 -5.06 12.99
N TYR A 246 -11.89 -4.57 14.06
CA TYR A 246 -10.91 -3.49 14.01
C TYR A 246 -9.51 -4.08 13.92
N ARG A 247 -8.73 -3.66 12.93
CA ARG A 247 -7.38 -4.14 12.61
C ARG A 247 -6.36 -3.02 12.67
N ALA A 248 -5.17 -3.35 13.12
CA ALA A 248 -4.01 -2.51 12.93
C ALA A 248 -3.10 -3.11 11.86
N ASN A 249 -2.74 -2.32 10.88
CA ASN A 249 -1.73 -2.65 9.89
C ASN A 249 -0.45 -1.91 10.28
N ILE A 250 0.53 -2.63 10.83
CA ILE A 250 1.78 -2.10 11.34
C ILE A 250 2.86 -2.35 10.28
N HIS A 251 3.64 -1.33 9.94
CA HIS A 251 4.79 -1.46 9.06
C HIS A 251 6.02 -0.83 9.70
N GLN A 252 7.17 -1.41 9.47
CA GLN A 252 8.43 -0.81 9.86
C GLN A 252 9.58 -1.26 8.95
N ASN A 253 10.45 -0.33 8.64
CA ASN A 253 11.71 -0.53 7.92
C ASN A 253 12.80 0.35 8.54
N THR A 254 12.95 0.22 9.85
CA THR A 254 13.87 1.04 10.66
C THR A 254 15.28 0.45 10.69
N TYR A 255 15.51 -0.68 10.01
CA TYR A 255 16.72 -1.51 10.04
C TYR A 255 17.05 -2.11 11.41
N GLU A 256 16.09 -2.10 12.33
CA GLU A 256 16.21 -2.71 13.63
C GLU A 256 14.95 -3.54 13.94
N ASP A 257 15.13 -4.83 14.24
CA ASP A 257 14.02 -5.71 14.59
C ASP A 257 13.51 -5.40 16.00
N TRP A 258 12.21 -5.26 16.16
CA TRP A 258 11.59 -5.11 17.46
C TRP A 258 11.20 -6.48 18.00
N ASN A 259 12.03 -7.07 18.84
CA ASN A 259 11.85 -8.43 19.30
C ASN A 259 11.35 -8.49 20.75
N ASN A 260 10.21 -9.18 20.97
CA ASN A 260 9.65 -9.44 22.29
C ASN A 260 9.51 -8.17 23.14
N ILE A 261 8.86 -7.14 22.54
CA ILE A 261 8.69 -5.81 23.13
C ILE A 261 7.25 -5.60 23.58
N LYS A 262 7.05 -4.64 24.49
CA LYS A 262 5.73 -4.06 24.74
C LYS A 262 5.37 -3.14 23.58
N LEU A 263 4.31 -3.47 22.84
CA LEU A 263 3.86 -2.73 21.69
C LEU A 263 2.64 -1.88 22.03
N ILE A 264 2.71 -0.59 21.70
CA ILE A 264 1.62 0.38 21.87
C ILE A 264 1.35 1.00 20.52
N LEU A 265 0.07 1.07 20.13
CA LEU A 265 -0.38 1.79 18.93
C LEU A 265 -1.03 3.09 19.38
N SER A 266 -0.59 4.21 18.83
CA SER A 266 -1.13 5.53 19.18
C SER A 266 -1.71 6.23 17.95
N SER A 267 -2.88 6.84 18.11
CA SER A 267 -3.49 7.67 17.06
C SER A 267 -2.83 9.04 16.91
N ALA A 268 -1.85 9.36 17.76
CA ALA A 268 -1.07 10.58 17.65
C ALA A 268 -0.21 10.60 16.38
N ASP A 269 0.06 11.78 15.88
CA ASP A 269 1.08 12.03 14.87
C ASP A 269 2.11 13.02 15.43
N PRO A 270 3.30 12.56 15.81
CA PRO A 270 4.33 13.44 16.36
C PRO A 270 4.93 14.41 15.32
N THR A 271 4.57 14.24 14.04
CA THR A 271 5.03 15.11 12.94
C THR A 271 4.08 16.28 12.67
N GLU A 272 2.88 16.30 13.28
CA GLU A 272 1.95 17.40 13.13
C GLU A 272 2.44 18.67 13.83
N GLU A 273 2.24 19.81 13.14
CA GLU A 273 2.51 21.12 13.74
C GLU A 273 1.53 21.40 14.89
N THR A 274 2.05 21.59 16.11
CA THR A 274 1.26 21.93 17.29
C THR A 274 0.98 23.43 17.44
N THR A 275 1.37 24.24 16.44
CA THR A 275 1.26 25.70 16.51
C THR A 275 -0.14 26.16 16.08
N PHE A 276 -0.86 26.78 16.99
CA PHE A 276 -2.14 27.43 16.68
C PHE A 276 -1.92 28.60 15.69
N GLN A 277 -2.68 28.61 14.60
CA GLN A 277 -2.64 29.69 13.62
C GLN A 277 -3.66 30.77 13.98
N GLU A 278 -3.18 31.98 14.27
CA GLU A 278 -4.04 33.14 14.51
C GLU A 278 -4.59 33.72 13.21
N LEU A 279 -5.91 34.02 13.21
CA LEU A 279 -6.53 34.76 12.12
C LEU A 279 -6.01 36.20 12.11
N LYS A 280 -5.32 36.59 11.04
CA LYS A 280 -4.94 37.99 10.81
C LYS A 280 -6.17 38.80 10.37
N PRO A 281 -6.27 40.10 10.75
CA PRO A 281 -7.36 40.96 10.31
C PRO A 281 -7.48 40.99 8.79
N TYR A 282 -8.67 40.71 8.27
CA TYR A 282 -8.98 40.88 6.85
C TYR A 282 -9.37 42.35 6.58
N LEU A 283 -8.43 43.12 6.03
CA LEU A 283 -8.64 44.53 5.71
C LEU A 283 -9.17 44.64 4.26
N LEU A 284 -10.41 45.09 4.12
CA LEU A 284 -11.01 45.35 2.82
C LEU A 284 -10.46 46.67 2.22
N SER A 285 -10.01 46.59 0.98
CA SER A 285 -9.72 47.78 0.14
C SER A 285 -10.20 47.55 -1.29
N TYR A 286 -10.40 48.65 -2.04
CA TYR A 286 -10.76 48.53 -3.45
C TYR A 286 -9.66 47.86 -4.25
N ASN A 287 -9.99 46.87 -5.09
CA ASN A 287 -9.06 46.05 -5.89
C ASN A 287 -8.13 45.11 -5.10
N SER A 288 -8.36 44.89 -3.81
CA SER A 288 -7.66 43.84 -3.06
C SER A 288 -8.32 42.49 -3.28
N MET A 289 -7.52 41.46 -3.51
CA MET A 289 -8.01 40.09 -3.46
C MET A 289 -8.28 39.68 -2.01
N PRO A 290 -9.29 38.83 -1.76
CA PRO A 290 -9.47 38.24 -0.45
C PRO A 290 -8.20 37.45 -0.02
N PRO A 291 -7.91 37.40 1.29
CA PRO A 291 -6.79 36.57 1.76
C PRO A 291 -7.01 35.13 1.35
N SER A 292 -6.05 34.56 0.66
CA SER A 292 -6.07 33.13 0.39
C SER A 292 -5.52 32.42 1.62
N TYR A 293 -6.38 31.77 2.36
CA TYR A 293 -5.95 30.78 3.34
C TYR A 293 -5.48 29.58 2.53
N LYS A 294 -4.26 29.10 2.76
CA LYS A 294 -3.79 27.85 2.15
C LYS A 294 -4.85 26.80 2.46
N ASN A 295 -5.57 26.33 1.44
CA ASN A 295 -6.27 25.06 1.57
C ASN A 295 -5.17 24.03 1.81
N ASN A 296 -5.11 23.49 3.00
CA ASN A 296 -4.34 22.29 3.23
C ASN A 296 -4.93 21.25 2.30
N ILE A 297 -4.22 20.95 1.22
CA ILE A 297 -4.59 19.86 0.32
C ILE A 297 -4.25 18.60 1.09
N ASN A 298 -5.21 18.05 1.82
CA ASN A 298 -5.00 16.85 2.64
C ASN A 298 -5.00 15.58 1.78
N GLN A 299 -5.36 15.70 0.51
CA GLN A 299 -5.46 14.58 -0.40
C GLN A 299 -5.22 15.02 -1.84
N VAL A 300 -4.51 14.17 -2.59
CA VAL A 300 -4.33 14.31 -4.04
C VAL A 300 -4.83 13.04 -4.72
N SER A 301 -5.47 13.21 -5.87
CA SER A 301 -5.91 12.10 -6.72
C SER A 301 -5.70 12.46 -8.19
N GLY A 302 -5.68 11.46 -9.06
CA GLY A 302 -5.52 11.67 -10.50
C GLY A 302 -5.24 10.39 -11.24
N TYR A 303 -4.83 10.53 -12.49
CA TYR A 303 -4.49 9.40 -13.36
C TYR A 303 -3.02 9.44 -13.74
N VAL A 304 -2.39 8.27 -13.79
CA VAL A 304 -1.06 8.11 -14.37
C VAL A 304 -1.21 7.52 -15.76
N LEU A 305 -0.68 8.22 -16.75
CA LEU A 305 -0.82 7.89 -18.15
C LEU A 305 0.55 7.82 -18.84
N ASP A 306 0.66 7.02 -19.89
CA ASP A 306 1.78 7.11 -20.85
C ASP A 306 1.69 8.45 -21.59
N GLU A 307 2.82 9.17 -21.72
CA GLU A 307 2.81 10.48 -22.36
C GLU A 307 2.53 10.42 -23.86
N ALA A 308 3.01 9.38 -24.54
CA ALA A 308 2.88 9.23 -25.99
C ALA A 308 1.54 8.61 -26.38
N THR A 309 1.11 7.53 -25.72
CA THR A 309 -0.09 6.76 -26.09
C THR A 309 -1.34 7.25 -25.36
N LYS A 310 -1.18 8.00 -24.26
CA LYS A 310 -2.26 8.41 -23.32
C LYS A 310 -3.00 7.23 -22.69
N GLU A 311 -2.43 6.04 -22.77
CA GLU A 311 -2.96 4.86 -22.09
C GLU A 311 -2.71 4.93 -20.58
N ALA A 312 -3.62 4.37 -19.82
CA ALA A 312 -3.49 4.28 -18.37
C ALA A 312 -2.32 3.36 -17.99
N LEU A 313 -1.59 3.69 -16.93
CA LEU A 313 -0.49 2.90 -16.38
C LEU A 313 -0.89 2.26 -15.03
N PRO A 314 -1.50 1.06 -15.03
CA PRO A 314 -1.84 0.33 -13.81
C PRO A 314 -0.58 -0.14 -13.09
N GLY A 315 -0.58 -0.03 -11.74
CA GLY A 315 0.55 -0.47 -10.91
C GLY A 315 1.71 0.52 -10.86
N ALA A 316 1.55 1.74 -11.39
CA ALA A 316 2.52 2.81 -11.19
C ALA A 316 2.58 3.21 -9.73
N THR A 317 3.78 3.37 -9.19
CA THR A 317 4.00 3.73 -7.79
C THR A 317 4.04 5.25 -7.65
N ILE A 318 3.27 5.78 -6.71
CA ILE A 318 3.22 7.20 -6.37
C ILE A 318 3.62 7.36 -4.92
N ASN A 319 4.68 8.12 -4.66
CA ASN A 319 5.17 8.39 -3.32
C ASN A 319 5.33 9.89 -3.09
N ILE A 320 5.22 10.33 -1.84
CA ILE A 320 5.61 11.67 -1.44
C ILE A 320 7.10 11.65 -1.15
N LYS A 321 7.85 12.53 -1.84
CA LYS A 321 9.30 12.61 -1.73
C LYS A 321 9.76 12.73 -0.28
N GLY A 322 10.68 11.84 0.12
CA GLY A 322 11.27 11.83 1.47
C GLY A 322 10.37 11.23 2.55
N THR A 323 9.23 10.61 2.17
CA THR A 323 8.31 9.92 3.09
C THR A 323 8.06 8.49 2.64
N THR A 324 7.46 7.69 3.51
CA THR A 324 6.95 6.36 3.17
C THR A 324 5.50 6.38 2.69
N ILE A 325 4.90 7.57 2.62
CA ILE A 325 3.51 7.74 2.18
C ILE A 325 3.46 7.55 0.67
N GLY A 326 2.77 6.51 0.24
CA GLY A 326 2.65 6.17 -1.17
C GLY A 326 1.42 5.32 -1.46
N THR A 327 1.11 5.21 -2.73
CA THR A 327 0.04 4.37 -3.27
C THR A 327 0.45 3.82 -4.63
N VAL A 328 -0.35 2.90 -5.17
CA VAL A 328 -0.19 2.41 -6.54
C VAL A 328 -1.47 2.70 -7.33
N THR A 329 -1.32 2.89 -8.63
CA THR A 329 -2.47 3.08 -9.51
C THR A 329 -3.29 1.80 -9.66
N ASP A 330 -4.60 1.94 -9.76
CA ASP A 330 -5.53 0.85 -10.04
C ASP A 330 -5.54 0.45 -11.53
N VAL A 331 -6.45 -0.45 -11.92
CA VAL A 331 -6.56 -0.99 -13.28
C VAL A 331 -6.88 0.04 -14.37
N ILE A 332 -7.36 1.22 -14.00
CA ILE A 332 -7.61 2.34 -14.90
C ILE A 332 -6.56 3.47 -14.76
N GLY A 333 -5.46 3.19 -14.05
CA GLY A 333 -4.40 4.16 -13.81
C GLY A 333 -4.75 5.25 -12.79
N PHE A 334 -5.85 5.13 -12.05
CA PHE A 334 -6.26 6.10 -11.04
C PHE A 334 -5.50 5.87 -9.73
N TYR A 335 -5.11 6.98 -9.08
CA TYR A 335 -4.53 6.98 -7.75
C TYR A 335 -5.20 7.97 -6.83
N LYS A 336 -5.15 7.69 -5.53
CA LYS A 336 -5.61 8.55 -4.46
C LYS A 336 -4.62 8.44 -3.30
N LEU A 337 -4.11 9.57 -2.84
CA LEU A 337 -3.05 9.63 -1.84
C LEU A 337 -3.37 10.71 -0.80
N THR A 338 -3.36 10.33 0.47
CA THR A 338 -3.47 11.28 1.59
C THR A 338 -2.12 11.96 1.80
N LEU A 339 -2.14 13.27 1.99
CA LEU A 339 -0.94 14.08 2.08
C LEU A 339 -0.60 14.41 3.53
N PRO A 340 0.69 14.49 3.87
CA PRO A 340 1.10 15.02 5.16
C PRO A 340 0.81 16.53 5.22
N PRO A 341 0.63 17.09 6.42
CA PRO A 341 0.34 18.53 6.59
C PRO A 341 1.40 19.46 5.98
N SER A 342 2.63 18.97 5.87
CA SER A 342 3.75 19.71 5.26
C SER A 342 3.64 19.86 3.74
N GLY A 343 2.69 19.17 3.09
CA GLY A 343 2.67 19.06 1.63
C GLY A 343 3.88 18.27 1.13
N GLY A 344 4.33 18.54 -0.08
CA GLY A 344 5.53 17.89 -0.63
C GLY A 344 5.50 17.79 -2.15
N ASN A 345 6.45 17.04 -2.69
CA ASN A 345 6.48 16.66 -4.10
C ASN A 345 6.01 15.23 -4.25
N ILE A 346 5.20 14.97 -5.27
CA ILE A 346 4.87 13.62 -5.69
C ILE A 346 6.02 13.11 -6.57
N VAL A 347 6.45 11.88 -6.28
CA VAL A 347 7.37 11.11 -7.12
C VAL A 347 6.57 9.94 -7.69
N CYS A 348 6.44 9.89 -9.00
CA CYS A 348 5.77 8.81 -9.71
C CYS A 348 6.78 7.98 -10.49
N SER A 349 6.75 6.66 -10.33
CA SER A 349 7.64 5.72 -11.01
C SER A 349 6.89 4.50 -11.53
N PHE A 350 7.31 4.00 -12.69
CA PHE A 350 6.79 2.77 -13.29
C PHE A 350 7.90 2.07 -14.07
N ILE A 351 7.87 0.73 -14.13
CA ILE A 351 8.90 -0.06 -14.80
C ILE A 351 8.94 0.28 -16.30
N GLY A 352 10.13 0.64 -16.81
CA GLY A 352 10.31 1.06 -18.20
C GLY A 352 10.01 2.54 -18.48
N TYR A 353 9.78 3.35 -17.45
CA TYR A 353 9.50 4.77 -17.55
C TYR A 353 10.45 5.61 -16.71
N LYS A 354 10.69 6.84 -17.12
CA LYS A 354 11.43 7.83 -16.33
C LYS A 354 10.60 8.25 -15.14
N THR A 355 11.24 8.28 -13.98
CA THR A 355 10.60 8.79 -12.76
C THR A 355 10.30 10.28 -12.90
N GLU A 356 9.07 10.66 -12.62
CA GLU A 356 8.59 12.05 -12.68
C GLU A 356 8.37 12.59 -11.27
N GLU A 357 8.86 13.80 -11.01
CA GLU A 357 8.68 14.50 -9.74
C GLU A 357 7.92 15.80 -9.98
N LYS A 358 6.80 16.02 -9.26
CA LYS A 358 5.96 17.23 -9.36
C LYS A 358 5.59 17.77 -7.99
N PRO A 359 5.60 19.12 -7.80
CA PRO A 359 5.06 19.71 -6.59
C PRO A 359 3.54 19.56 -6.55
N ILE A 360 3.00 19.33 -5.35
CA ILE A 360 1.56 19.23 -5.14
C ILE A 360 0.96 20.62 -5.14
N THR A 361 0.21 20.94 -6.19
CA THR A 361 -0.42 22.26 -6.37
C THR A 361 -1.95 22.22 -6.31
N ASN A 362 -2.54 21.06 -6.61
CA ASN A 362 -4.00 20.89 -6.69
C ASN A 362 -4.42 19.53 -6.10
N GLN A 363 -5.69 19.42 -5.70
CA GLN A 363 -6.28 18.15 -5.24
C GLN A 363 -6.39 17.10 -6.36
N THR A 364 -6.45 17.54 -7.61
CA THR A 364 -6.46 16.62 -8.77
C THR A 364 -5.23 16.88 -9.61
N MET A 365 -4.38 15.86 -9.76
CA MET A 365 -3.14 15.93 -10.52
C MET A 365 -2.97 14.69 -11.40
N ASN A 366 -3.07 14.87 -12.71
CA ASN A 366 -2.72 13.80 -13.65
C ASN A 366 -1.22 13.84 -13.95
N ILE A 367 -0.59 12.67 -13.98
CA ILE A 367 0.84 12.49 -14.20
C ILE A 367 1.01 11.73 -15.51
N SER A 368 1.82 12.27 -16.41
CA SER A 368 2.20 11.57 -17.64
C SER A 368 3.66 11.14 -17.54
N LEU A 369 3.94 9.84 -17.71
CA LEU A 369 5.27 9.30 -17.67
C LEU A 369 5.83 9.10 -19.07
N VAL A 370 7.10 9.41 -19.27
CA VAL A 370 7.85 9.20 -20.52
C VAL A 370 8.55 7.86 -20.45
N GLN A 371 8.47 7.05 -21.50
CA GLN A 371 9.20 5.78 -21.58
C GLN A 371 10.71 6.01 -21.52
N ASP A 372 11.40 5.22 -20.70
CA ASP A 372 12.86 5.26 -20.60
C ASP A 372 13.49 4.33 -21.65
N VAL A 373 13.74 4.86 -22.84
CA VAL A 373 14.38 4.13 -23.95
C VAL A 373 15.90 3.97 -23.76
N THR A 374 16.50 4.56 -22.72
CA THR A 374 17.95 4.48 -22.50
C THR A 374 18.37 3.23 -21.71
N GLY A 375 17.43 2.52 -21.09
CA GLY A 375 17.67 1.28 -20.34
C GLY A 375 17.63 -0.01 -21.18
N LEU A 376 17.33 0.06 -22.47
CA LEU A 376 17.27 -1.08 -23.37
C LEU A 376 18.52 -1.18 -24.25
N ASN A 377 19.70 -1.34 -23.65
CA ASN A 377 20.81 -1.93 -24.39
C ASN A 377 20.56 -3.42 -24.54
N GLU A 378 20.05 -3.75 -25.72
CA GLU A 378 20.14 -5.02 -26.44
C GLU A 378 20.23 -6.31 -25.63
N VAL A 379 19.07 -6.87 -25.32
CA VAL A 379 18.93 -8.32 -25.47
C VAL A 379 18.24 -8.53 -26.83
N VAL A 380 19.03 -8.83 -27.84
CA VAL A 380 18.52 -9.36 -29.11
C VAL A 380 17.90 -10.73 -28.83
N VAL A 381 16.62 -10.74 -28.54
CA VAL A 381 15.82 -11.96 -28.63
C VAL A 381 15.53 -12.14 -30.09
N VAL A 382 16.29 -13.02 -30.71
CA VAL A 382 15.96 -13.58 -32.03
C VAL A 382 14.66 -14.34 -31.86
N GLY A 383 13.54 -13.65 -32.10
CA GLY A 383 12.22 -14.24 -32.16
C GLY A 383 12.11 -15.15 -33.37
N TYR A 384 12.22 -16.46 -33.19
CA TYR A 384 11.66 -17.40 -34.15
C TYR A 384 10.14 -17.28 -34.04
N GLY A 385 9.55 -16.65 -35.03
CA GLY A 385 8.12 -16.63 -35.23
C GLY A 385 7.58 -18.05 -35.35
N VAL A 386 6.73 -18.46 -34.45
CA VAL A 386 5.85 -19.60 -34.67
C VAL A 386 4.49 -19.06 -35.04
N GLN A 387 4.27 -19.16 -36.35
CA GLN A 387 3.00 -18.90 -37.01
C GLN A 387 1.87 -19.75 -36.39
N LYS A 388 0.72 -19.11 -36.19
CA LYS A 388 -0.57 -19.77 -36.02
C LYS A 388 -0.77 -20.84 -37.09
N SER A 389 -0.82 -22.10 -36.67
CA SER A 389 -1.70 -23.13 -37.26
C SER A 389 -1.35 -24.49 -36.66
N LEU A 390 -2.14 -24.96 -35.76
CA LEU A 390 -2.40 -26.40 -35.53
C LEU A 390 -3.63 -26.52 -34.59
N GLU A 391 -4.78 -26.09 -35.10
CA GLU A 391 -6.05 -26.70 -34.68
C GLU A 391 -6.19 -28.02 -35.47
N GLY A 392 -6.35 -29.08 -34.72
CA GLY A 392 -6.90 -30.32 -35.23
C GLY A 392 -5.94 -31.48 -35.36
N ARG A 393 -6.19 -32.51 -34.57
CA ARG A 393 -5.77 -33.92 -34.66
C ARG A 393 -4.53 -34.36 -33.91
N VAL A 394 -4.76 -34.63 -32.62
CA VAL A 394 -4.20 -35.85 -32.03
C VAL A 394 -5.32 -36.50 -31.17
N SER A 395 -5.80 -37.63 -31.62
CA SER A 395 -6.65 -38.56 -30.86
C SER A 395 -5.85 -39.13 -29.69
N GLY A 396 -6.35 -39.02 -28.47
CA GLY A 396 -5.87 -39.86 -27.37
C GLY A 396 -5.38 -39.16 -26.10
N VAL A 397 -5.73 -37.89 -25.84
CA VAL A 397 -5.54 -37.33 -24.50
C VAL A 397 -6.89 -37.01 -23.90
N SER A 398 -7.38 -37.90 -23.02
CA SER A 398 -8.50 -37.59 -22.15
C SER A 398 -8.04 -36.61 -21.08
N VAL A 399 -8.42 -35.35 -21.23
CA VAL A 399 -8.27 -34.36 -20.16
C VAL A 399 -9.28 -34.73 -19.08
N SER A 400 -8.81 -35.41 -18.05
CA SER A 400 -9.53 -35.55 -16.80
C SER A 400 -9.75 -34.14 -16.24
N LYS A 401 -10.97 -33.65 -16.31
CA LYS A 401 -11.44 -32.49 -15.54
C LYS A 401 -11.51 -32.90 -14.07
N SER A 402 -10.38 -32.94 -13.41
CA SER A 402 -10.36 -32.85 -11.95
C SER A 402 -10.78 -31.43 -11.61
N PRO A 403 -11.83 -31.21 -10.82
CA PRO A 403 -12.13 -29.89 -10.32
C PRO A 403 -10.93 -29.47 -9.48
N ILE A 404 -10.34 -28.33 -9.83
CA ILE A 404 -9.42 -27.63 -8.95
C ILE A 404 -10.25 -27.35 -7.69
N ARG A 405 -10.11 -28.19 -6.70
CA ARG A 405 -10.47 -27.84 -5.33
C ARG A 405 -9.52 -26.71 -4.95
N ILE A 406 -9.98 -25.49 -5.08
CA ILE A 406 -9.50 -24.37 -4.30
C ILE A 406 -9.67 -24.84 -2.86
N ARG A 407 -8.57 -25.28 -2.27
CA ARG A 407 -8.54 -25.68 -0.87
C ARG A 407 -8.87 -24.44 -0.07
N GLY A 408 -10.11 -24.44 0.36
CA GLY A 408 -10.68 -23.86 1.55
C GLY A 408 -10.13 -22.50 1.94
N ILE A 409 -10.96 -21.62 1.86
CA ILE A 409 -11.35 -20.86 3.05
C ILE A 409 -11.76 -21.91 4.07
N SER A 410 -10.75 -22.46 4.81
CA SER A 410 -11.01 -23.04 6.10
C SER A 410 -11.77 -21.96 6.86
N SER A 411 -12.91 -22.31 7.44
CA SER A 411 -13.53 -21.58 8.53
C SER A 411 -12.38 -21.00 9.34
N ILE A 412 -12.29 -19.67 9.33
CA ILE A 412 -11.37 -18.97 10.20
C ILE A 412 -11.94 -19.25 11.59
N GLU A 413 -11.44 -20.31 12.23
CA GLU A 413 -11.43 -20.32 13.68
C GLU A 413 -10.79 -18.98 14.04
N SER A 414 -11.58 -18.13 14.66
CA SER A 414 -11.16 -16.82 15.13
C SER A 414 -9.85 -17.02 15.87
N SER A 415 -8.76 -16.54 15.28
CA SER A 415 -7.50 -16.43 16.02
C SER A 415 -7.85 -15.75 17.34
N PRO A 416 -7.37 -16.25 18.50
CA PRO A 416 -7.70 -15.62 19.77
C PRO A 416 -7.34 -14.14 19.64
N LEU A 417 -8.33 -13.28 19.88
CA LEU A 417 -8.14 -11.83 19.89
C LEU A 417 -7.00 -11.52 20.85
N ILE A 418 -6.09 -10.70 20.42
CA ILE A 418 -5.00 -10.22 21.27
C ILE A 418 -5.66 -9.35 22.34
N GLU A 419 -5.42 -9.67 23.62
CA GLU A 419 -5.96 -8.90 24.73
C GLU A 419 -5.35 -7.50 24.73
N ILE A 420 -6.15 -6.49 24.39
CA ILE A 420 -5.74 -5.09 24.27
C ILE A 420 -6.45 -4.28 25.34
N LYS A 421 -5.73 -3.33 25.92
CA LYS A 421 -6.29 -2.35 26.83
C LYS A 421 -6.32 -0.99 26.14
N PRO A 422 -7.50 -0.51 25.72
CA PRO A 422 -7.61 0.85 25.19
C PRO A 422 -7.46 1.85 26.35
N GLU A 423 -6.56 2.79 26.20
CA GLU A 423 -6.38 3.92 27.13
C GLU A 423 -6.69 5.21 26.37
N ARG A 424 -7.68 5.96 26.87
CA ARG A 424 -8.04 7.26 26.29
C ARG A 424 -7.24 8.35 27.01
N ASN A 425 -6.27 8.92 26.32
CA ASN A 425 -5.61 10.15 26.74
C ASN A 425 -6.50 11.37 26.40
N GLN A 426 -6.16 12.56 26.87
CA GLN A 426 -6.97 13.76 26.61
C GLN A 426 -7.09 14.13 25.12
N THR A 427 -6.10 13.77 24.31
CA THR A 427 -6.01 14.14 22.89
C THR A 427 -5.88 12.95 21.94
N ASN A 428 -5.52 11.75 22.44
CA ASN A 428 -5.17 10.60 21.62
C ASN A 428 -5.72 9.31 22.19
N PHE A 429 -5.87 8.31 21.34
CA PHE A 429 -6.18 6.93 21.72
C PHE A 429 -4.90 6.10 21.67
N GLU A 430 -4.69 5.29 22.69
CA GLU A 430 -3.59 4.34 22.76
C GLU A 430 -4.14 2.93 22.96
N PHE A 431 -3.60 2.00 22.19
CA PHE A 431 -3.94 0.58 22.28
C PHE A 431 -2.70 -0.18 22.72
N THR A 432 -2.65 -0.59 23.99
CA THR A 432 -1.55 -1.38 24.53
C THR A 432 -1.80 -2.85 24.27
N ILE A 433 -0.86 -3.51 23.59
CA ILE A 433 -0.88 -4.95 23.36
C ILE A 433 -0.25 -5.63 24.58
N ASN A 434 -1.04 -6.39 25.33
CA ASN A 434 -0.62 -6.98 26.61
C ASN A 434 0.40 -8.11 26.46
N THR A 435 0.39 -8.82 25.34
CA THR A 435 1.38 -9.87 25.06
C THR A 435 2.62 -9.28 24.38
N PRO A 436 3.84 -9.68 24.80
CA PRO A 436 5.06 -9.26 24.11
C PRO A 436 5.00 -9.59 22.62
N TYR A 437 5.32 -8.60 21.80
CA TYR A 437 5.18 -8.70 20.35
C TYR A 437 6.52 -8.55 19.62
N SER A 438 6.60 -9.12 18.40
CA SER A 438 7.79 -8.98 17.58
C SER A 438 7.42 -8.48 16.19
N VAL A 439 8.06 -7.38 15.76
CA VAL A 439 7.86 -6.77 14.44
C VAL A 439 9.20 -6.71 13.72
N PRO A 440 9.41 -7.53 12.68
CA PRO A 440 10.67 -7.53 11.93
C PRO A 440 10.79 -6.29 11.05
N SER A 441 12.03 -5.81 10.86
CA SER A 441 12.34 -4.70 9.97
C SER A 441 12.45 -5.17 8.52
N ASN A 442 11.31 -5.30 7.85
CA ASN A 442 11.24 -5.82 6.47
C ASN A 442 10.32 -5.01 5.54
N GLY A 443 9.76 -3.89 6.02
CA GLY A 443 8.84 -3.03 5.28
C GLY A 443 7.48 -3.66 4.93
N LYS A 444 7.21 -4.89 5.39
CA LYS A 444 5.93 -5.55 5.13
C LYS A 444 4.92 -5.16 6.19
N ASN A 445 3.64 -5.08 5.78
CA ASN A 445 2.55 -4.87 6.71
C ASN A 445 2.31 -6.13 7.55
N LEU A 446 2.25 -5.95 8.84
CA LEU A 446 1.82 -6.92 9.82
C LEU A 446 0.41 -6.53 10.28
N THR A 447 -0.58 -7.35 9.95
CA THR A 447 -1.98 -7.09 10.34
C THR A 447 -2.30 -7.81 11.63
N VAL A 448 -2.85 -7.06 12.58
CA VAL A 448 -3.24 -7.55 13.90
C VAL A 448 -4.71 -7.23 14.13
N ASP A 449 -5.54 -8.24 14.37
CA ASP A 449 -6.94 -8.08 14.78
C ASP A 449 -6.96 -7.79 16.28
N PHE A 450 -7.53 -6.66 16.68
CA PHE A 450 -7.44 -6.28 18.08
C PHE A 450 -8.78 -6.05 18.79
N GLU A 451 -9.85 -5.73 18.08
CA GLU A 451 -11.15 -5.55 18.72
C GLU A 451 -12.30 -5.89 17.77
N ASN A 452 -13.38 -6.47 18.34
CA ASN A 452 -14.61 -6.77 17.62
C ASN A 452 -15.76 -6.04 18.30
N PHE A 453 -16.53 -5.29 17.52
CA PHE A 453 -17.71 -4.60 17.99
C PHE A 453 -18.96 -5.14 17.33
N GLU A 454 -20.04 -5.28 18.09
CA GLU A 454 -21.38 -5.42 17.55
C GLU A 454 -22.07 -4.06 17.59
N LEU A 455 -22.30 -3.49 16.42
CA LEU A 455 -22.82 -2.15 16.23
C LEU A 455 -24.33 -2.23 15.97
N PRO A 456 -25.18 -1.66 16.85
CA PRO A 456 -26.60 -1.54 16.57
C PRO A 456 -26.82 -0.79 15.26
N THR A 457 -27.57 -1.39 14.34
CA THR A 457 -27.65 -0.91 12.96
C THR A 457 -29.08 -1.01 12.46
N THR A 458 -29.50 -0.01 11.71
CA THR A 458 -30.72 -0.05 10.90
C THR A 458 -30.35 -0.11 9.43
N TYR A 459 -31.17 -0.80 8.64
CA TYR A 459 -30.89 -1.02 7.23
C TYR A 459 -31.96 -0.39 6.35
N GLU A 460 -31.55 0.29 5.28
CA GLU A 460 -32.45 0.90 4.33
C GLU A 460 -31.89 0.75 2.91
N TYR A 461 -32.76 0.52 1.94
CA TYR A 461 -32.36 0.49 0.54
C TYR A 461 -32.42 1.87 -0.09
N TYR A 462 -31.46 2.16 -0.95
CA TYR A 462 -31.43 3.38 -1.77
C TYR A 462 -31.33 3.04 -3.24
N CYS A 463 -32.04 3.77 -4.07
CA CYS A 463 -31.87 3.69 -5.51
C CYS A 463 -32.05 5.06 -6.16
N THR A 464 -31.29 5.30 -7.22
CA THR A 464 -31.40 6.50 -8.06
C THR A 464 -31.56 6.06 -9.53
N PRO A 465 -32.77 5.64 -9.95
CA PRO A 465 -32.99 5.01 -11.25
C PRO A 465 -32.63 5.87 -12.45
N LYS A 466 -32.52 7.17 -12.26
CA LYS A 466 -32.03 8.12 -13.27
C LYS A 466 -30.56 7.90 -13.62
N ILE A 467 -29.76 7.40 -12.67
CA ILE A 467 -28.32 7.16 -12.80
C ILE A 467 -28.03 5.66 -12.98
N ASP A 468 -28.55 4.83 -12.09
CA ASP A 468 -28.35 3.38 -12.06
C ASP A 468 -29.60 2.68 -11.56
N ASN A 469 -30.04 1.66 -12.29
CA ASN A 469 -31.20 0.83 -11.94
C ASN A 469 -30.92 -0.22 -10.86
N SER A 470 -29.94 0.02 -9.99
CA SER A 470 -29.58 -0.88 -8.89
C SER A 470 -30.09 -0.34 -7.56
N ALA A 471 -30.52 -1.25 -6.66
CA ALA A 471 -30.75 -0.95 -5.27
C ALA A 471 -29.45 -1.17 -4.48
N TYR A 472 -29.11 -0.23 -3.62
CA TYR A 472 -27.97 -0.31 -2.70
C TYR A 472 -28.49 -0.48 -1.29
N LEU A 473 -27.99 -1.49 -0.59
CA LEU A 473 -28.28 -1.67 0.83
C LEU A 473 -27.32 -0.79 1.65
N ILE A 474 -27.88 0.06 2.48
CA ILE A 474 -27.12 0.96 3.37
C ILE A 474 -27.39 0.54 4.81
N ALA A 475 -26.31 0.39 5.55
CA ALA A 475 -26.30 0.20 6.99
C ALA A 475 -26.11 1.55 7.69
N HIS A 476 -27.02 1.91 8.59
CA HIS A 476 -26.97 3.14 9.39
C HIS A 476 -26.62 2.76 10.83
N ILE A 477 -25.42 3.12 11.25
CA ILE A 477 -24.87 2.86 12.58
C ILE A 477 -24.98 4.14 13.38
N ILE A 478 -25.65 4.09 14.51
CA ILE A 478 -25.80 5.19 15.45
C ILE A 478 -24.81 5.05 16.60
N ASP A 479 -24.48 6.16 17.27
CA ASP A 479 -23.56 6.20 18.43
C ASP A 479 -22.17 5.59 18.14
N TRP A 480 -21.71 5.66 16.91
CA TRP A 480 -20.43 5.07 16.47
C TRP A 480 -19.20 5.70 17.18
N GLU A 481 -19.32 6.92 17.70
CA GLU A 481 -18.28 7.65 18.41
C GLU A 481 -17.78 6.93 19.68
N LYS A 482 -18.62 6.05 20.26
CA LYS A 482 -18.27 5.24 21.43
C LYS A 482 -17.12 4.26 21.16
N TYR A 483 -16.88 3.92 19.90
CA TYR A 483 -15.95 2.88 19.50
C TYR A 483 -14.58 3.41 19.08
N ASN A 484 -14.35 4.73 19.21
CA ASN A 484 -13.07 5.37 18.93
C ASN A 484 -12.49 4.99 17.55
N LEU A 485 -13.37 4.91 16.54
CA LEU A 485 -12.98 4.55 15.18
C LEU A 485 -12.12 5.66 14.58
N LEU A 486 -11.08 5.27 13.86
CA LEU A 486 -10.21 6.16 13.11
C LEU A 486 -10.54 6.05 11.61
N GLU A 487 -10.11 7.03 10.83
CA GLU A 487 -10.23 6.96 9.37
C GLU A 487 -9.43 5.78 8.83
N GLY A 488 -10.05 4.93 8.00
CA GLY A 488 -9.36 3.76 7.46
C GLY A 488 -10.16 3.00 6.41
N GLU A 489 -9.46 2.11 5.69
CA GLU A 489 -10.07 1.24 4.69
C GLU A 489 -10.88 0.13 5.39
N ALA A 490 -12.10 -0.08 4.91
CA ALA A 490 -13.00 -1.12 5.40
C ALA A 490 -13.36 -2.11 4.30
N ASN A 491 -13.12 -3.38 4.54
CA ASN A 491 -13.63 -4.47 3.71
C ASN A 491 -15.07 -4.79 4.12
N ILE A 492 -15.96 -4.98 3.17
CA ILE A 492 -17.38 -5.23 3.41
C ILE A 492 -17.71 -6.67 3.05
N PHE A 493 -18.33 -7.37 4.00
CA PHE A 493 -18.85 -8.72 3.83
C PHE A 493 -20.34 -8.73 4.14
N PHE A 494 -21.13 -9.19 3.20
CA PHE A 494 -22.56 -9.40 3.37
C PHE A 494 -22.91 -10.86 3.08
N GLU A 495 -23.65 -11.52 3.98
CA GLU A 495 -23.95 -12.96 3.89
C GLU A 495 -22.68 -13.80 3.64
N GLU A 496 -21.61 -13.53 4.42
CA GLU A 496 -20.29 -14.17 4.33
C GLU A 496 -19.55 -13.95 3.00
N THR A 497 -20.13 -13.18 2.08
CA THR A 497 -19.52 -12.87 0.79
C THR A 497 -18.86 -11.49 0.81
N TYR A 498 -17.63 -11.41 0.30
CA TYR A 498 -16.96 -10.14 0.09
C TYR A 498 -17.68 -9.33 -0.99
N THR A 499 -18.18 -8.14 -0.65
CA THR A 499 -18.93 -7.28 -1.56
C THR A 499 -18.13 -6.08 -2.08
N GLY A 500 -17.06 -5.70 -1.38
CA GLY A 500 -16.21 -4.60 -1.81
C GLY A 500 -15.47 -3.91 -0.67
N LYS A 501 -14.95 -2.73 -0.96
CA LYS A 501 -14.23 -1.87 -0.03
C LYS A 501 -14.87 -0.50 0.05
N THR A 502 -14.78 0.13 1.22
CA THR A 502 -15.15 1.52 1.44
C THR A 502 -14.10 2.22 2.29
N LEU A 503 -14.08 3.54 2.28
CA LEU A 503 -13.32 4.32 3.25
C LEU A 503 -14.25 4.68 4.41
N LEU A 504 -13.86 4.31 5.62
CA LEU A 504 -14.50 4.77 6.84
C LEU A 504 -13.93 6.16 7.15
N ASP A 505 -14.66 7.21 6.79
CA ASP A 505 -14.27 8.60 7.08
C ASP A 505 -15.12 9.13 8.22
N VAL A 506 -14.54 9.17 9.41
CA VAL A 506 -15.23 9.59 10.63
C VAL A 506 -15.17 11.10 10.90
N ARG A 507 -14.43 11.88 10.09
CA ARG A 507 -14.19 13.32 10.32
C ARG A 507 -15.41 14.19 10.05
N TYR A 508 -16.28 13.79 9.13
CA TYR A 508 -17.43 14.56 8.66
C TYR A 508 -18.76 13.92 9.01
N MET A 509 -18.76 12.92 9.86
CA MET A 509 -19.96 12.21 10.25
C MET A 509 -20.57 12.86 11.51
N PHE A 510 -21.83 13.21 11.40
CA PHE A 510 -22.64 13.61 12.53
C PHE A 510 -23.13 12.32 13.26
N ASP A 511 -24.31 12.34 13.85
CA ASP A 511 -24.81 11.28 14.71
C ASP A 511 -24.92 9.87 14.10
N THR A 512 -24.85 9.72 12.76
CA THR A 512 -25.06 8.45 12.07
C THR A 512 -23.96 8.17 11.05
N LEU A 513 -23.35 7.00 11.17
CA LEU A 513 -22.40 6.46 10.20
C LEU A 513 -23.14 5.58 9.19
N SER A 514 -23.15 5.99 7.91
CA SER A 514 -23.84 5.27 6.83
C SER A 514 -22.84 4.54 5.95
N ILE A 515 -23.01 3.21 5.81
CA ILE A 515 -22.10 2.34 5.07
C ILE A 515 -22.88 1.58 3.99
N SER A 516 -22.43 1.66 2.74
CA SER A 516 -23.01 0.89 1.65
C SER A 516 -22.49 -0.55 1.68
N LEU A 517 -23.41 -1.49 1.79
CA LEU A 517 -23.12 -2.93 1.76
C LEU A 517 -23.09 -3.51 0.34
N GLY A 518 -23.30 -2.65 -0.67
CA GLY A 518 -23.28 -3.03 -2.07
C GLY A 518 -24.66 -3.14 -2.73
N LYS A 519 -24.68 -3.70 -3.94
CA LYS A 519 -25.88 -3.82 -4.77
C LYS A 519 -26.65 -5.10 -4.43
N ASP A 520 -27.96 -4.97 -4.22
CA ASP A 520 -28.88 -6.13 -4.08
C ASP A 520 -29.66 -6.36 -5.36
N LYS A 521 -29.39 -7.47 -6.03
CA LYS A 521 -30.08 -7.88 -7.27
C LYS A 521 -31.49 -8.40 -7.04
N SER A 522 -31.86 -8.67 -5.79
CA SER A 522 -33.21 -9.14 -5.43
C SER A 522 -34.23 -8.00 -5.39
N VAL A 523 -33.79 -6.76 -5.48
CA VAL A 523 -34.68 -5.59 -5.65
C VAL A 523 -34.57 -5.12 -7.10
N SER A 524 -35.66 -5.30 -7.85
CA SER A 524 -35.72 -4.95 -9.27
C SER A 524 -36.23 -3.52 -9.45
N ILE A 525 -35.47 -2.71 -10.16
CA ILE A 525 -35.77 -1.30 -10.41
C ILE A 525 -35.78 -1.04 -11.92
N ARG A 526 -36.75 -0.24 -12.40
CA ARG A 526 -36.87 0.12 -13.79
C ARG A 526 -37.39 1.55 -13.92
N ARG A 527 -36.80 2.36 -14.77
CA ARG A 527 -37.22 3.72 -15.11
C ARG A 527 -37.46 3.83 -16.61
N GLU A 528 -38.69 4.15 -17.01
CA GLU A 528 -39.09 4.19 -18.42
C GLU A 528 -39.82 5.49 -18.80
N LEU A 529 -39.42 6.08 -19.92
CA LEU A 529 -40.12 7.22 -20.49
C LEU A 529 -41.45 6.77 -21.10
N GLN A 530 -42.56 7.31 -20.60
CA GLN A 530 -43.91 7.07 -21.11
C GLN A 530 -44.18 7.96 -22.32
N LYS A 531 -43.84 7.49 -23.53
CA LYS A 531 -43.94 8.25 -24.77
C LYS A 531 -45.35 8.76 -25.05
N GLN A 532 -46.37 8.02 -24.70
CA GLN A 532 -47.77 8.37 -24.89
C GLN A 532 -48.24 9.58 -24.06
N PHE A 533 -47.59 9.84 -22.92
CA PHE A 533 -47.87 10.97 -22.04
C PHE A 533 -46.81 12.07 -22.15
N THR A 534 -45.82 11.90 -23.02
CA THR A 534 -44.81 12.90 -23.32
C THR A 534 -45.30 13.75 -24.51
N THR A 535 -45.61 14.99 -24.27
CA THR A 535 -46.22 15.89 -25.28
C THR A 535 -45.37 17.11 -25.51
N LYS A 536 -45.57 17.71 -26.70
CA LYS A 536 -44.96 18.97 -27.09
C LYS A 536 -46.01 19.86 -27.70
N GLN A 537 -46.32 20.98 -27.05
CA GLN A 537 -47.37 21.91 -27.44
C GLN A 537 -46.83 23.32 -27.62
N PHE A 538 -47.50 24.11 -28.46
CA PHE A 538 -47.16 25.49 -28.71
C PHE A 538 -48.28 26.38 -28.13
N LEU A 539 -47.93 27.25 -27.19
CA LEU A 539 -48.84 28.15 -26.47
C LEU A 539 -48.39 29.58 -26.71
N GLY A 540 -48.97 30.26 -27.71
CA GLY A 540 -48.60 31.63 -28.06
C GLY A 540 -47.13 31.79 -28.42
N THR A 541 -46.38 32.58 -27.62
CA THR A 541 -44.95 32.82 -27.77
C THR A 541 -44.08 31.76 -27.08
N LYS A 542 -44.68 30.90 -26.27
CA LYS A 542 -44.00 29.84 -25.51
C LYS A 542 -44.26 28.46 -26.10
N LYS A 543 -43.40 27.55 -25.79
CA LYS A 543 -43.49 26.13 -26.09
C LYS A 543 -43.46 25.38 -24.76
N GLU A 544 -44.34 24.39 -24.64
CA GLU A 544 -44.42 23.52 -23.47
C GLU A 544 -44.08 22.08 -23.85
N GLU A 545 -43.15 21.50 -23.14
CA GLU A 545 -42.79 20.07 -23.27
C GLU A 545 -43.11 19.37 -21.96
N THR A 546 -43.94 18.34 -22.02
CA THR A 546 -44.26 17.50 -20.87
C THR A 546 -43.48 16.22 -20.96
N LYS A 547 -42.87 15.81 -19.85
CA LYS A 547 -42.17 14.51 -19.69
C LYS A 547 -42.89 13.69 -18.65
N SER A 548 -43.05 12.41 -18.95
CA SER A 548 -43.67 11.44 -18.03
C SER A 548 -42.78 10.19 -17.93
N TRP A 549 -42.39 9.86 -16.71
CA TRP A 549 -41.57 8.71 -16.40
C TRP A 549 -42.33 7.76 -15.49
N LEU A 550 -42.24 6.44 -15.76
CA LEU A 550 -42.71 5.38 -14.87
C LEU A 550 -41.50 4.77 -14.19
N ILE A 551 -41.44 4.81 -12.87
CA ILE A 551 -40.44 4.17 -12.06
C ILE A 551 -41.13 2.97 -11.37
N SER A 552 -40.70 1.76 -11.68
CA SER A 552 -41.22 0.54 -11.09
C SER A 552 -40.19 -0.02 -10.12
N VAL A 553 -40.58 -0.27 -8.89
CA VAL A 553 -39.76 -0.92 -7.86
C VAL A 553 -40.43 -2.18 -7.40
N LYS A 554 -39.73 -3.32 -7.42
CA LYS A 554 -40.23 -4.62 -7.01
C LYS A 554 -39.32 -5.27 -6.02
N ASN A 555 -39.86 -5.69 -4.87
CA ASN A 555 -39.18 -6.51 -3.89
C ASN A 555 -39.34 -7.99 -4.29
N ASN A 556 -38.26 -8.70 -4.63
CA ASN A 556 -38.28 -10.14 -4.89
C ASN A 556 -37.76 -10.97 -3.71
N LYS A 557 -37.51 -10.32 -2.56
CA LYS A 557 -37.10 -11.00 -1.32
C LYS A 557 -38.29 -11.61 -0.59
N LEU A 558 -37.99 -12.44 0.40
CA LEU A 558 -39.00 -13.08 1.26
C LEU A 558 -39.37 -12.24 2.49
N GLN A 559 -38.73 -11.09 2.67
CA GLN A 559 -38.91 -10.17 3.79
C GLN A 559 -39.33 -8.79 3.32
N ASP A 560 -39.91 -8.00 4.22
CA ASP A 560 -40.26 -6.60 3.97
C ASP A 560 -38.96 -5.78 3.80
N ILE A 561 -38.99 -4.76 2.94
CA ILE A 561 -37.88 -3.84 2.77
C ILE A 561 -38.35 -2.39 2.83
N ASP A 562 -37.55 -1.52 3.45
CA ASP A 562 -37.68 -0.08 3.35
C ASP A 562 -36.72 0.43 2.27
N ILE A 563 -37.23 1.18 1.30
CA ILE A 563 -36.46 1.70 0.18
C ILE A 563 -36.74 3.18 -0.07
N ILE A 564 -35.67 3.95 -0.19
CA ILE A 564 -35.69 5.34 -0.65
C ILE A 564 -35.39 5.38 -2.15
N VAL A 565 -36.34 5.89 -2.89
CA VAL A 565 -36.19 6.12 -4.33
C VAL A 565 -35.90 7.60 -4.55
N LEU A 566 -34.81 7.89 -5.25
CA LEU A 566 -34.38 9.24 -5.58
C LEU A 566 -34.48 9.46 -7.08
N ASP A 567 -35.08 10.59 -7.48
CA ASP A 567 -35.07 11.09 -8.87
C ASP A 567 -34.97 12.62 -8.86
N GLN A 568 -35.09 13.25 -9.99
CA GLN A 568 -34.91 14.69 -10.11
C GLN A 568 -35.71 15.25 -11.29
N ILE A 569 -36.38 16.37 -11.06
CA ILE A 569 -36.87 17.26 -12.14
C ILE A 569 -35.86 18.41 -12.36
N PRO A 570 -35.80 18.99 -13.57
CA PRO A 570 -34.92 20.12 -13.80
C PRO A 570 -35.36 21.34 -12.97
N VAL A 571 -34.39 22.20 -12.64
CA VAL A 571 -34.63 23.54 -12.07
C VAL A 571 -34.07 24.58 -13.02
N SER A 572 -34.64 25.76 -13.06
CA SER A 572 -34.18 26.83 -13.93
C SER A 572 -33.70 28.04 -13.13
N THR A 573 -32.60 28.64 -13.57
CA THR A 573 -32.09 29.92 -13.09
C THR A 573 -32.56 31.08 -13.96
N LEU A 574 -33.28 30.81 -15.08
CA LEU A 574 -33.78 31.78 -16.02
C LEU A 574 -35.28 31.96 -15.83
N GLU A 575 -35.75 33.20 -15.65
CA GLU A 575 -37.17 33.54 -15.46
C GLU A 575 -38.03 33.15 -16.68
N GLU A 576 -37.47 33.10 -17.88
CA GLU A 576 -38.17 32.73 -19.11
C GLU A 576 -38.48 31.23 -19.22
N ILE A 577 -37.80 30.37 -18.38
CA ILE A 577 -37.99 28.93 -18.35
C ILE A 577 -38.73 28.55 -17.05
N GLU A 578 -39.93 28.03 -17.21
CA GLU A 578 -40.79 27.64 -16.11
C GLU A 578 -40.90 26.11 -16.05
N VAL A 579 -40.55 25.50 -14.90
CA VAL A 579 -40.69 24.07 -14.65
C VAL A 579 -41.85 23.85 -13.69
N GLN A 580 -42.83 23.05 -14.09
CA GLN A 580 -44.01 22.72 -13.27
C GLN A 580 -44.11 21.22 -13.03
N PRO A 581 -44.10 20.78 -11.76
CA PRO A 581 -44.44 19.41 -11.40
C PRO A 581 -45.95 19.18 -11.66
N LEU A 582 -46.30 18.11 -12.37
CA LEU A 582 -47.67 17.76 -12.71
C LEU A 582 -48.17 16.56 -11.90
N ASN A 583 -47.37 15.51 -11.78
CA ASN A 583 -47.62 14.35 -10.93
C ASN A 583 -46.32 13.87 -10.32
N LEU A 584 -46.25 13.76 -9.01
CA LEU A 584 -45.07 13.31 -8.28
C LEU A 584 -45.35 12.05 -7.44
N THR A 585 -46.52 11.45 -7.54
CA THR A 585 -46.93 10.27 -6.75
C THR A 585 -46.53 10.40 -5.26
N ASN A 586 -46.88 11.52 -4.63
CA ASN A 586 -46.55 11.86 -3.23
C ASN A 586 -45.05 11.97 -2.91
N GLY A 587 -44.17 12.12 -3.90
CA GLY A 587 -42.76 12.37 -3.69
C GLY A 587 -42.50 13.72 -3.06
N LEU A 588 -41.55 13.78 -2.13
CA LEU A 588 -41.08 15.04 -1.53
C LEU A 588 -40.15 15.74 -2.52
N LEU A 589 -40.54 16.92 -2.97
CA LEU A 589 -39.74 17.75 -3.88
C LEU A 589 -38.97 18.80 -3.11
N ASP A 590 -37.67 18.78 -3.22
CA ASP A 590 -36.79 19.89 -2.90
C ASP A 590 -36.80 20.88 -4.08
N LYS A 591 -37.37 22.07 -3.89
CA LYS A 591 -37.53 23.06 -4.94
C LYS A 591 -36.21 23.72 -5.38
N GLU A 592 -35.21 23.75 -4.53
CA GLU A 592 -33.91 24.35 -4.83
C GLU A 592 -33.07 23.45 -5.75
N THR A 593 -33.08 22.17 -5.47
CA THR A 593 -32.27 21.19 -6.21
C THR A 593 -33.05 20.40 -7.26
N GLY A 594 -34.36 20.44 -7.21
CA GLY A 594 -35.26 19.64 -8.04
C GLY A 594 -35.28 18.14 -7.63
N LYS A 595 -34.61 17.77 -6.54
CA LYS A 595 -34.52 16.39 -6.04
C LYS A 595 -35.87 15.90 -5.53
N LEU A 596 -36.24 14.71 -5.93
CA LEU A 596 -37.43 13.99 -5.49
C LEU A 596 -37.04 12.79 -4.63
N THR A 597 -37.78 12.62 -3.55
CA THR A 597 -37.56 11.50 -2.60
C THR A 597 -38.87 10.80 -2.32
N TRP A 598 -38.93 9.49 -2.56
CA TRP A 598 -40.03 8.61 -2.14
C TRP A 598 -39.52 7.62 -1.13
N LYS A 599 -40.21 7.48 0.01
CA LYS A 599 -39.98 6.43 1.00
C LYS A 599 -41.04 5.37 0.85
N LEU A 600 -40.64 4.16 0.54
CA LEU A 600 -41.55 3.05 0.29
C LEU A 600 -41.23 1.89 1.23
N ASN A 601 -42.25 1.30 1.83
CA ASN A 601 -42.18 -0.02 2.44
C ASN A 601 -42.78 -1.01 1.45
N LEU A 602 -42.05 -2.07 1.09
CA LEU A 602 -42.45 -3.09 0.14
C LEU A 602 -42.47 -4.47 0.80
N LYS A 603 -43.62 -5.09 0.77
CA LYS A 603 -43.79 -6.50 1.22
C LYS A 603 -43.12 -7.48 0.24
N PRO A 604 -42.91 -8.75 0.65
CA PRO A 604 -42.47 -9.81 -0.25
C PRO A 604 -43.24 -9.85 -1.55
N SER A 605 -42.56 -9.89 -2.68
CA SER A 605 -43.10 -9.92 -4.04
C SER A 605 -43.94 -8.69 -4.44
N GLU A 606 -44.03 -7.65 -3.60
CA GLU A 606 -44.75 -6.41 -3.90
C GLU A 606 -44.04 -5.58 -4.96
N LYS A 607 -44.84 -5.01 -5.87
CA LYS A 607 -44.38 -4.04 -6.85
C LYS A 607 -45.10 -2.72 -6.61
N LYS A 608 -44.36 -1.59 -6.60
CA LYS A 608 -44.92 -0.25 -6.62
C LYS A 608 -44.45 0.50 -7.85
N ASP A 609 -45.40 1.22 -8.45
CA ASP A 609 -45.18 2.06 -9.59
C ASP A 609 -45.28 3.54 -9.16
N ILE A 610 -44.33 4.36 -9.56
CA ILE A 610 -44.26 5.81 -9.30
C ILE A 610 -44.36 6.51 -10.63
N ASP A 611 -45.37 7.39 -10.78
CA ASP A 611 -45.49 8.26 -11.93
C ASP A 611 -44.85 9.63 -11.65
N LEU A 612 -43.77 9.91 -12.36
CA LEU A 612 -43.11 11.20 -12.33
C LEU A 612 -43.44 11.99 -13.60
N LYS A 613 -44.21 13.07 -13.47
CA LYS A 613 -44.61 13.89 -14.60
C LYS A 613 -44.38 15.36 -14.30
N TYR A 614 -43.73 16.04 -15.23
CA TYR A 614 -43.47 17.49 -15.17
C TYR A 614 -43.55 18.13 -16.54
N SER A 615 -43.81 19.46 -16.59
CA SER A 615 -43.75 20.24 -17.83
C SER A 615 -42.69 21.33 -17.73
N VAL A 616 -42.13 21.67 -18.88
CA VAL A 616 -41.16 22.76 -19.04
C VAL A 616 -41.65 23.69 -20.11
N LYS A 617 -41.90 24.96 -19.73
CA LYS A 617 -42.33 26.04 -20.64
C LYS A 617 -41.17 26.97 -20.91
N TYR A 618 -40.92 27.30 -22.17
CA TYR A 618 -39.83 28.15 -22.60
C TYR A 618 -40.16 28.88 -23.91
N PRO A 619 -39.42 29.96 -24.30
CA PRO A 619 -39.66 30.70 -25.54
C PRO A 619 -39.55 29.82 -26.78
N LYS A 620 -40.52 29.91 -27.70
CA LYS A 620 -40.65 29.02 -28.87
C LYS A 620 -39.49 29.11 -29.86
N PHE A 621 -38.77 30.21 -29.89
CA PHE A 621 -37.61 30.46 -30.76
C PHE A 621 -36.29 29.95 -30.16
N ARG A 622 -36.32 29.45 -28.93
CA ARG A 622 -35.19 28.81 -28.27
C ARG A 622 -35.31 27.30 -28.37
N THR A 623 -34.17 26.63 -28.40
CA THR A 623 -34.08 25.15 -28.29
C THR A 623 -33.57 24.80 -26.91
N LEU A 624 -34.33 23.98 -26.20
CA LEU A 624 -33.94 23.42 -24.91
C LEU A 624 -33.91 21.89 -25.04
N MET A 625 -32.80 21.27 -24.62
CA MET A 625 -32.73 19.84 -24.51
C MET A 625 -33.22 19.43 -23.12
N ILE A 626 -34.32 18.69 -23.08
CA ILE A 626 -34.94 18.16 -21.86
C ILE A 626 -34.86 16.66 -21.93
N GLU A 627 -34.32 16.05 -20.87
CA GLU A 627 -34.13 14.59 -20.72
C GLU A 627 -35.42 13.83 -21.02
#